data_10c482a58ac08bdfecaefdf4d6fb5594
#
_entry.id   10c482a58ac08bdfecaefdf4d6fb5594
#
_cell.length_a   1.000
_cell.length_b   1.000
_cell.length_c   1.000
_cell.angle_alpha   90.00
_cell.angle_beta   90.00
_cell.angle_gamma   90.00
#
_symmetry.space_group_name_H-M   'P 1'
#
loop_
_entity.id
_entity.type
_entity.pdbx_description
1 polymer ?
#
loop_
_entity_poly.entity_id
_entity_poly.type
_entity_poly.pdbx_seq_one_letter_code
_entity_poly.pdbx_strand_id
1 'polypeptide(L)'
;MKGLVKGLKYTLKNMTKQNVTYSYPDEPLEMPDRFRGIQKFYPEKCIVCNQCANICPTDCIELTGKKHPDPNKKGKIIDTYDINFEICILCDLCTEVCPTEAIVMTNNFELAEYSRDELFKNLEWLDENDTNVRKENKA
;
A
#
# COMPACT_ATOMS: atom_id res chain seq x y z
N MET A 1 -36.05 -20.38 -35.70
CA MET A 1 -34.62 -20.33 -36.14
C MET A 1 -34.04 -18.92 -36.28
N LYS A 2 -34.83 -17.86 -36.54
CA LYS A 2 -34.29 -16.47 -36.66
C LYS A 2 -33.56 -15.94 -35.41
N GLY A 3 -33.96 -16.35 -34.20
CA GLY A 3 -33.32 -15.94 -32.95
C GLY A 3 -31.92 -16.54 -32.76
N LEU A 4 -31.74 -17.80 -33.11
CA LEU A 4 -30.48 -18.51 -33.02
C LEU A 4 -29.42 -17.88 -33.95
N VAL A 5 -29.77 -17.58 -35.18
CA VAL A 5 -28.90 -16.90 -36.15
C VAL A 5 -28.52 -15.49 -35.68
N LYS A 6 -29.48 -14.76 -35.07
CA LYS A 6 -29.24 -13.43 -34.50
C LYS A 6 -28.24 -13.51 -33.31
N GLY A 7 -28.42 -14.50 -32.44
CA GLY A 7 -27.52 -14.75 -31.32
C GLY A 7 -26.09 -15.07 -31.78
N LEU A 8 -25.96 -15.99 -32.75
CA LEU A 8 -24.66 -16.36 -33.32
C LEU A 8 -23.94 -15.16 -33.97
N LYS A 9 -24.68 -14.34 -34.73
CA LYS A 9 -24.14 -13.10 -35.32
C LYS A 9 -23.62 -12.13 -34.25
N TYR A 10 -24.34 -12.03 -33.13
CA TYR A 10 -23.92 -11.16 -32.01
C TYR A 10 -22.67 -11.63 -31.32
N THR A 11 -22.56 -12.93 -31.04
CA THR A 11 -21.35 -13.52 -30.44
C THR A 11 -20.14 -13.38 -31.36
N LEU A 12 -20.32 -13.68 -32.66
CA LEU A 12 -19.26 -13.51 -33.66
C LEU A 12 -18.76 -12.06 -33.73
N LYS A 13 -19.68 -11.10 -33.70
CA LYS A 13 -19.33 -9.67 -33.66
C LYS A 13 -18.55 -9.30 -32.38
N ASN A 14 -18.86 -9.92 -31.24
CA ASN A 14 -18.15 -9.65 -29.99
C ASN A 14 -16.75 -10.28 -29.98
N MET A 15 -16.54 -11.41 -30.67
CA MET A 15 -15.21 -12.03 -30.80
C MET A 15 -14.21 -11.15 -31.58
N THR A 16 -14.70 -10.27 -32.45
CA THR A 16 -13.85 -9.37 -33.26
C THR A 16 -13.61 -8.00 -32.57
N LYS A 17 -14.19 -7.76 -31.40
CA LYS A 17 -13.95 -6.54 -30.63
C LYS A 17 -12.68 -6.65 -29.81
N GLN A 18 -12.03 -5.52 -29.63
CA GLN A 18 -10.90 -5.42 -28.71
C GLN A 18 -11.37 -5.75 -27.26
N ASN A 19 -10.54 -6.49 -26.53
CA ASN A 19 -10.80 -6.82 -25.14
C ASN A 19 -10.83 -5.55 -24.28
N VAL A 20 -11.74 -5.53 -23.31
CA VAL A 20 -11.82 -4.44 -22.31
C VAL A 20 -10.95 -4.73 -21.10
N THR A 21 -10.58 -6.00 -20.93
CA THR A 21 -9.73 -6.48 -19.83
C THR A 21 -8.26 -6.35 -20.17
N TYR A 22 -7.44 -6.02 -19.19
CA TYR A 22 -5.99 -6.02 -19.30
C TYR A 22 -5.45 -7.44 -19.12
N SER A 23 -4.37 -7.76 -19.84
CA SER A 23 -3.69 -9.06 -19.76
C SER A 23 -2.62 -9.01 -18.64
N TYR A 24 -3.05 -8.82 -17.41
CA TYR A 24 -2.13 -8.87 -16.26
C TYR A 24 -1.63 -10.33 -16.06
N PRO A 25 -0.34 -10.61 -15.79
CA PRO A 25 0.75 -9.64 -15.53
C PRO A 25 1.52 -9.15 -16.76
N ASP A 26 1.21 -9.63 -17.97
CA ASP A 26 1.97 -9.29 -19.19
C ASP A 26 1.89 -7.80 -19.53
N GLU A 27 0.73 -7.19 -19.27
CA GLU A 27 0.52 -5.75 -19.41
C GLU A 27 0.38 -5.12 -18.03
N PRO A 28 1.34 -4.30 -17.55
CA PRO A 28 1.25 -3.66 -16.26
C PRO A 28 0.13 -2.61 -16.24
N LEU A 29 -0.60 -2.57 -15.11
CA LEU A 29 -1.63 -1.56 -14.90
C LEU A 29 -0.99 -0.20 -14.58
N GLU A 30 -1.37 0.83 -15.32
CA GLU A 30 -1.03 2.21 -14.95
C GLU A 30 -1.88 2.64 -13.76
N MET A 31 -1.23 2.83 -12.61
CA MET A 31 -1.92 3.28 -11.40
C MET A 31 -2.14 4.79 -11.43
N PRO A 32 -3.33 5.28 -11.03
CA PRO A 32 -3.57 6.71 -10.92
C PRO A 32 -2.71 7.35 -9.83
N ASP A 33 -2.41 8.65 -9.95
CA ASP A 33 -1.55 9.39 -9.03
C ASP A 33 -2.01 9.34 -7.56
N ARG A 34 -3.32 9.15 -7.32
CA ARG A 34 -3.91 9.06 -5.99
C ARG A 34 -4.23 7.62 -5.57
N PHE A 35 -3.55 6.65 -6.15
CA PHE A 35 -3.71 5.26 -5.75
C PHE A 35 -3.23 5.03 -4.30
N ARG A 36 -3.97 4.22 -3.55
CA ARG A 36 -3.66 3.83 -2.17
C ARG A 36 -3.18 2.39 -2.17
N GLY A 37 -1.89 2.20 -2.44
CA GLY A 37 -1.27 0.88 -2.40
C GLY A 37 -0.65 0.57 -1.04
N ILE A 38 0.33 -0.30 -1.03
CA ILE A 38 1.03 -0.71 0.18
C ILE A 38 1.87 0.46 0.71
N GLN A 39 1.94 0.62 2.02
CA GLN A 39 2.74 1.66 2.67
C GLN A 39 4.24 1.39 2.53
N LYS A 40 5.02 2.47 2.38
CA LYS A 40 6.46 2.51 2.62
C LYS A 40 6.72 3.27 3.92
N PHE A 41 7.67 2.81 4.68
CA PHE A 41 8.07 3.43 5.93
C PHE A 41 9.53 3.88 5.87
N TYR A 42 9.82 5.09 6.36
CA TYR A 42 11.17 5.67 6.48
C TYR A 42 11.56 5.77 7.95
N PRO A 43 12.38 4.82 8.46
CA PRO A 43 12.74 4.78 9.88
C PRO A 43 13.45 6.06 10.38
N GLU A 44 14.29 6.65 9.52
CA GLU A 44 15.08 7.84 9.85
C GLU A 44 14.23 9.11 10.03
N LYS A 45 13.02 9.15 9.44
CA LYS A 45 12.10 10.29 9.59
C LYS A 45 11.17 10.14 10.79
N CYS A 46 11.05 8.94 11.35
CA CYS A 46 10.08 8.66 12.41
C CYS A 46 10.52 9.23 13.76
N ILE A 47 9.63 10.00 14.40
CA ILE A 47 9.83 10.57 15.73
C ILE A 47 9.13 9.79 16.86
N VAL A 48 8.56 8.65 16.54
CA VAL A 48 7.84 7.77 17.50
C VAL A 48 6.70 8.50 18.25
N CYS A 49 5.88 9.25 17.51
CA CYS A 49 4.77 10.02 18.08
C CYS A 49 3.48 9.21 18.29
N ASN A 50 3.39 7.98 17.78
CA ASN A 50 2.25 7.05 17.84
C ASN A 50 0.95 7.56 17.18
N GLN A 51 0.98 8.67 16.46
CA GLN A 51 -0.24 9.21 15.83
C GLN A 51 -0.81 8.27 14.76
N CYS A 52 0.06 7.60 13.98
CA CYS A 52 -0.37 6.65 12.96
C CYS A 52 -1.09 5.44 13.56
N ALA A 53 -0.63 4.89 14.69
CA ALA A 53 -1.31 3.81 15.39
C ALA A 53 -2.64 4.28 16.00
N ASN A 54 -2.66 5.44 16.66
CA ASN A 54 -3.85 5.96 17.31
C ASN A 54 -4.99 6.32 16.34
N ILE A 55 -4.68 6.74 15.12
CA ILE A 55 -5.69 7.09 14.11
C ILE A 55 -6.20 5.86 13.33
N CYS A 56 -5.51 4.73 13.43
CA CYS A 56 -5.85 3.54 12.66
C CYS A 56 -7.22 2.98 13.11
N PRO A 57 -8.21 2.88 12.22
CA PRO A 57 -9.55 2.41 12.59
C PRO A 57 -9.60 0.90 12.88
N THR A 58 -8.58 0.16 12.47
CA THR A 58 -8.48 -1.30 12.62
C THR A 58 -7.37 -1.72 13.58
N ASP A 59 -6.67 -0.76 14.22
CA ASP A 59 -5.55 -1.02 15.14
C ASP A 59 -4.49 -1.98 14.55
N CYS A 60 -4.20 -1.84 13.24
CA CYS A 60 -3.29 -2.73 12.53
C CYS A 60 -1.81 -2.33 12.62
N ILE A 61 -1.47 -1.22 13.29
CA ILE A 61 -0.12 -0.68 13.37
C ILE A 61 0.42 -0.82 14.79
N GLU A 62 1.51 -1.55 14.93
CA GLU A 62 2.24 -1.68 16.18
C GLU A 62 3.62 -1.03 16.03
N LEU A 63 4.01 -0.22 17.01
CA LEU A 63 5.32 0.41 16.99
C LEU A 63 5.91 0.54 18.39
N THR A 64 7.23 0.35 18.47
CA THR A 64 7.99 0.58 19.69
C THR A 64 9.16 1.51 19.42
N GLY A 65 9.60 2.22 20.45
CA GLY A 65 10.72 3.14 20.34
C GLY A 65 11.75 2.95 21.43
N LYS A 66 13.02 3.05 21.05
CA LYS A 66 14.18 3.06 21.94
C LYS A 66 14.65 4.48 22.22
N LYS A 67 15.36 4.68 23.33
CA LYS A 67 16.06 5.94 23.61
C LYS A 67 17.18 6.12 22.58
N HIS A 68 17.39 7.38 22.16
CA HIS A 68 18.49 7.70 21.25
C HIS A 68 19.82 7.26 21.85
N PRO A 69 20.71 6.56 21.08
CA PRO A 69 22.02 6.10 21.57
C PRO A 69 22.95 7.27 21.94
N ASP A 70 22.81 8.42 21.27
CA ASP A 70 23.56 9.62 21.58
C ASP A 70 22.95 10.38 22.77
N PRO A 71 23.67 10.56 23.90
CA PRO A 71 23.14 11.24 25.08
C PRO A 71 22.83 12.72 24.86
N ASN A 72 23.38 13.34 23.81
CA ASN A 72 23.15 14.75 23.46
C ASN A 72 21.91 15.00 22.60
N LYS A 73 21.34 13.95 21.98
CA LYS A 73 20.12 14.06 21.19
C LYS A 73 18.92 13.64 22.04
N LYS A 74 18.05 14.60 22.32
CA LYS A 74 16.76 14.31 22.98
C LYS A 74 15.79 13.76 21.93
N GLY A 75 15.30 12.52 22.14
CA GLY A 75 14.30 11.92 21.27
C GLY A 75 14.26 10.40 21.41
N LYS A 76 13.27 9.78 20.80
CA LYS A 76 13.17 8.33 20.64
C LYS A 76 13.50 7.98 19.20
N ILE A 77 14.13 6.84 18.98
CA ILE A 77 14.31 6.23 17.67
C ILE A 77 13.34 5.07 17.59
N ILE A 78 12.81 4.83 16.40
CA ILE A 78 11.98 3.66 16.14
C ILE A 78 12.79 2.39 16.35
N ASP A 79 12.20 1.40 17.00
CA ASP A 79 12.78 0.08 17.22
C ASP A 79 12.08 -0.95 16.35
N THR A 80 10.76 -1.04 16.49
CA THR A 80 9.91 -1.89 15.66
C THR A 80 8.79 -1.05 15.08
N TYR A 81 8.39 -1.37 13.87
CA TYR A 81 7.23 -0.81 13.20
C TYR A 81 6.62 -1.91 12.34
N ASP A 82 5.49 -2.39 12.76
CA ASP A 82 4.85 -3.54 12.14
C ASP A 82 3.44 -3.17 11.70
N ILE A 83 3.05 -3.64 10.53
CA ILE A 83 1.68 -3.48 9.99
C ILE A 83 1.09 -4.85 9.73
N ASN A 84 -0.07 -5.10 10.32
CA ASN A 84 -0.87 -6.28 10.01
C ASN A 84 -1.78 -6.00 8.82
N PHE A 85 -1.38 -6.45 7.62
CA PHE A 85 -2.17 -6.28 6.40
C PHE A 85 -3.37 -7.22 6.30
N GLU A 86 -3.54 -8.19 7.20
CA GLU A 86 -4.78 -8.97 7.24
C GLU A 86 -6.01 -8.12 7.53
N ILE A 87 -5.83 -7.08 8.35
CA ILE A 87 -6.91 -6.20 8.82
C ILE A 87 -6.79 -4.75 8.33
N CYS A 88 -5.66 -4.40 7.70
CA CYS A 88 -5.46 -3.07 7.14
C CYS A 88 -6.39 -2.83 5.95
N ILE A 89 -7.14 -1.73 5.96
CA ILE A 89 -8.07 -1.34 4.90
C ILE A 89 -7.49 -0.34 3.89
N LEU A 90 -6.19 -0.06 3.95
CA LEU A 90 -5.48 0.88 3.06
C LEU A 90 -6.16 2.26 2.96
N CYS A 91 -6.65 2.79 4.09
CA CYS A 91 -7.45 4.02 4.14
C CYS A 91 -6.64 5.32 4.02
N ASP A 92 -5.29 5.25 4.12
CA ASP A 92 -4.35 6.39 4.02
C ASP A 92 -4.32 7.35 5.24
N LEU A 93 -5.11 7.14 6.28
CA LEU A 93 -5.15 8.02 7.45
C LEU A 93 -3.82 8.10 8.21
N CYS A 94 -3.05 6.99 8.23
CA CYS A 94 -1.75 6.94 8.90
C CYS A 94 -0.71 7.84 8.21
N THR A 95 -0.79 8.03 6.90
CA THR A 95 0.11 8.89 6.14
C THR A 95 -0.29 10.36 6.29
N GLU A 96 -1.60 10.66 6.25
CA GLU A 96 -2.13 12.01 6.38
C GLU A 96 -1.82 12.63 7.76
N VAL A 97 -1.83 11.82 8.83
CA VAL A 97 -1.56 12.30 10.19
C VAL A 97 -0.07 12.41 10.52
N CYS A 98 0.81 11.85 9.70
CA CYS A 98 2.23 11.80 9.99
C CYS A 98 2.93 13.16 9.76
N PRO A 99 3.40 13.84 10.83
CA PRO A 99 3.97 15.18 10.68
C PRO A 99 5.34 15.20 10.01
N THR A 100 6.01 14.05 9.94
CA THR A 100 7.35 13.91 9.36
C THR A 100 7.38 13.14 8.04
N GLU A 101 6.20 12.77 7.53
CA GLU A 101 6.09 11.97 6.29
C GLU A 101 6.96 10.69 6.36
N ALA A 102 7.02 10.07 7.56
CA ALA A 102 7.74 8.84 7.77
C ALA A 102 7.05 7.63 7.18
N ILE A 103 5.74 7.70 6.96
CA ILE A 103 4.96 6.68 6.28
C ILE A 103 4.27 7.32 5.07
N VAL A 104 4.34 6.67 3.92
CA VAL A 104 3.75 7.16 2.66
C VAL A 104 3.10 6.01 1.90
N MET A 105 2.10 6.31 1.07
CA MET A 105 1.52 5.33 0.17
C MET A 105 2.38 5.14 -1.08
N THR A 106 2.43 3.92 -1.59
CA THR A 106 3.08 3.58 -2.85
C THR A 106 2.06 3.17 -3.91
N ASN A 107 2.53 2.96 -5.13
CA ASN A 107 1.71 2.38 -6.20
C ASN A 107 1.78 0.83 -6.21
N ASN A 108 2.47 0.23 -5.24
CA ASN A 108 2.54 -1.22 -5.11
C ASN A 108 1.21 -1.77 -4.58
N PHE A 109 0.65 -2.73 -5.29
CA PHE A 109 -0.61 -3.41 -4.91
C PHE A 109 -0.42 -4.93 -4.76
N GLU A 110 0.77 -5.44 -5.06
CA GLU A 110 1.06 -6.88 -5.00
C GLU A 110 1.33 -7.30 -3.55
N LEU A 111 0.28 -7.70 -2.86
CA LEU A 111 0.31 -8.13 -1.46
C LEU A 111 -0.23 -9.55 -1.29
N ALA A 112 -0.34 -10.31 -2.37
CA ALA A 112 -0.84 -11.68 -2.30
C ALA A 112 0.22 -12.60 -1.69
N GLU A 113 -0.13 -13.31 -0.62
CA GLU A 113 0.73 -14.26 0.08
C GLU A 113 0.03 -15.62 0.20
N TYR A 114 0.80 -16.68 0.41
CA TYR A 114 0.25 -18.04 0.58
C TYR A 114 -0.32 -18.28 1.97
N SER A 115 0.19 -17.61 2.98
CA SER A 115 -0.22 -17.72 4.38
C SER A 115 -0.64 -16.37 4.93
N ARG A 116 -1.62 -16.36 5.85
CA ARG A 116 -2.05 -15.13 6.52
C ARG A 116 -0.95 -14.53 7.39
N ASP A 117 -0.13 -15.36 8.02
CA ASP A 117 0.97 -14.90 8.88
C ASP A 117 2.00 -14.07 8.09
N GLU A 118 2.14 -14.33 6.79
CA GLU A 118 3.03 -13.58 5.90
C GLU A 118 2.52 -12.17 5.58
N LEU A 119 1.25 -11.87 5.87
CA LEU A 119 0.67 -10.54 5.76
C LEU A 119 1.02 -9.61 6.93
N PHE A 120 1.69 -10.13 7.95
CA PHE A 120 2.28 -9.31 9.01
C PHE A 120 3.66 -8.83 8.55
N LYS A 121 3.75 -7.55 8.17
CA LYS A 121 4.97 -6.96 7.59
C LYS A 121 5.70 -6.10 8.61
N ASN A 122 6.99 -6.38 8.76
CA ASN A 122 7.88 -5.68 9.69
C ASN A 122 8.51 -4.42 9.08
N LEU A 123 9.22 -3.66 9.90
CA LEU A 123 9.91 -2.44 9.54
C LEU A 123 10.84 -2.61 8.33
N GLU A 124 11.63 -3.69 8.29
CA GLU A 124 12.61 -3.93 7.23
C GLU A 124 11.91 -4.08 5.87
N TRP A 125 10.85 -4.87 5.84
CA TRP A 125 10.06 -5.08 4.61
C TRP A 125 9.40 -3.77 4.14
N LEU A 126 8.90 -2.95 5.07
CA LEU A 126 8.25 -1.68 4.76
C LEU A 126 9.24 -0.62 4.24
N ASP A 127 10.50 -0.66 4.70
CA ASP A 127 11.56 0.22 4.22
C ASP A 127 12.06 -0.20 2.84
N GLU A 128 12.13 -1.50 2.55
CA GLU A 128 12.52 -2.04 1.24
C GLU A 128 11.44 -1.84 0.17
N ASN A 129 10.20 -1.55 0.54
CA ASN A 129 9.09 -1.33 -0.40
C ASN A 129 9.26 -0.01 -1.18
N ASP A 130 10.24 0.03 -2.08
CA ASP A 130 10.65 1.25 -2.82
C ASP A 130 9.96 1.41 -4.18
N THR A 131 9.04 0.52 -4.53
CA THR A 131 8.37 0.55 -5.81
C THR A 131 7.38 1.72 -5.90
N ASN A 132 7.77 2.75 -6.65
CA ASN A 132 6.90 3.85 -7.05
C ASN A 132 6.19 4.58 -5.90
N VAL A 133 6.98 5.17 -4.99
CA VAL A 133 6.45 6.13 -4.02
C VAL A 133 5.65 7.19 -4.76
N ARG A 134 4.41 7.39 -4.34
CA ARG A 134 3.53 8.41 -4.89
C ARG A 134 4.26 9.75 -4.93
N LYS A 135 4.44 10.30 -6.12
CA LYS A 135 4.98 11.64 -6.27
C LYS A 135 3.95 12.60 -5.69
N GLU A 136 4.24 13.15 -4.52
CA GLU A 136 3.41 14.21 -3.97
C GLU A 136 3.41 15.37 -4.98
N ASN A 137 2.23 15.64 -5.54
CA ASN A 137 1.99 16.91 -6.17
C ASN A 137 1.97 17.96 -5.05
N LYS A 138 3.12 18.55 -4.76
CA LYS A 138 3.17 19.80 -3.99
C LYS A 138 2.38 20.82 -4.80
N ALA A 139 1.15 21.09 -4.33
CA ALA A 139 0.37 22.22 -4.76
C ALA A 139 1.00 23.52 -4.27
#